data_8f3f36bc6fbf93533a36f0f27d0ff603
#
_entry.id   8f3f36bc6fbf93533a36f0f27d0ff603
#
_cell.length_a   1.000
_cell.length_b   1.000
_cell.length_c   1.000
_cell.angle_alpha   90.00
_cell.angle_beta   90.00
_cell.angle_gamma   90.00
#
_symmetry.space_group_name_H-M   'P 1'
#
loop_
_entity.id
_entity.type
_entity.pdbx_description
1 polymer ?
#
loop_
_entity_poly.entity_id
_entity_poly.type
_entity_poly.pdbx_seq_one_letter_code
_entity_poly.pdbx_strand_id
1 'polypeptide(L)'
;PYGPAAGPNTQLAQNIIAAYAAGSRFFEVKTVQVMDGEELSKCVSKPCITAADECYNCEWSTELYVPQAFAEYVKAWFACKLLAKELELGDPDGFVFNMSVGYDLKGIQSPKVDAYIEGMKDASGTEVWRECMDWALANLDRFEKVDEAYVRGITPHVSNSITESTLHGCPPDEIERIATYLITEKNLNTYVKCNPTLLGYEFARKTLDGLGYDYI
;
A
#
# COMPACT_ATOMS: atom_id res chain seq x y z
N PRO A 1 -8.53 -2.30 13.42
CA PRO A 1 -8.45 -3.08 12.18
C PRO A 1 -7.10 -3.80 12.08
N TYR A 2 -7.06 -4.92 11.38
CA TYR A 2 -5.85 -5.67 11.07
C TYR A 2 -5.88 -6.07 9.58
N GLY A 3 -4.72 -6.42 9.06
CA GLY A 3 -4.58 -6.83 7.67
C GLY A 3 -3.11 -7.04 7.29
N PRO A 4 -2.84 -7.29 6.02
CA PRO A 4 -1.50 -7.59 5.54
C PRO A 4 -0.59 -6.37 5.59
N ALA A 5 0.65 -6.59 5.99
CA ALA A 5 1.74 -5.64 5.82
C ALA A 5 2.18 -5.57 4.34
N ALA A 6 2.97 -4.54 4.00
CA ALA A 6 3.55 -4.40 2.67
C ALA A 6 4.37 -5.64 2.30
N GLY A 7 3.93 -6.33 1.27
CA GLY A 7 4.50 -7.59 0.83
C GLY A 7 3.93 -8.02 -0.53
N PRO A 8 4.32 -9.19 -1.05
CA PRO A 8 3.80 -9.71 -2.32
C PRO A 8 2.27 -9.76 -2.37
N ASN A 9 1.65 -10.05 -1.24
CA ASN A 9 0.20 -10.15 -1.08
C ASN A 9 -0.54 -8.79 -1.09
N THR A 10 0.15 -7.67 -1.18
CA THR A 10 -0.45 -6.33 -1.28
C THR A 10 0.04 -5.54 -2.50
N GLN A 11 0.54 -6.23 -3.52
CA GLN A 11 1.02 -5.63 -4.76
C GLN A 11 -0.06 -5.59 -5.86
N LEU A 12 -0.80 -6.67 -6.07
CA LEU A 12 -1.85 -6.75 -7.08
C LEU A 12 -3.24 -6.58 -6.48
N ALA A 13 -4.13 -5.94 -7.22
CA ALA A 13 -5.49 -5.70 -6.81
C ALA A 13 -6.23 -6.98 -6.40
N GLN A 14 -6.05 -8.07 -7.14
CA GLN A 14 -6.69 -9.36 -6.85
C GLN A 14 -6.35 -9.90 -5.45
N ASN A 15 -5.10 -9.75 -5.01
CA ASN A 15 -4.66 -10.23 -3.71
C ASN A 15 -5.21 -9.35 -2.57
N ILE A 16 -5.24 -8.03 -2.78
CA ILE A 16 -5.84 -7.09 -1.82
C ILE A 16 -7.34 -7.37 -1.68
N ILE A 17 -8.05 -7.56 -2.79
CA ILE A 17 -9.47 -7.90 -2.83
C ILE A 17 -9.73 -9.23 -2.09
N ALA A 18 -8.91 -10.25 -2.34
CA ALA A 18 -9.03 -11.54 -1.65
C ALA A 18 -8.84 -11.39 -0.13
N ALA A 19 -7.84 -10.63 0.30
CA ALA A 19 -7.59 -10.34 1.71
C ALA A 19 -8.75 -9.52 2.34
N TYR A 20 -9.33 -8.57 1.60
CA TYR A 20 -10.52 -7.84 2.03
C TYR A 20 -11.72 -8.76 2.26
N ALA A 21 -12.00 -9.63 1.29
CA ALA A 21 -13.08 -10.62 1.38
C ALA A 21 -12.86 -11.60 2.54
N ALA A 22 -11.61 -11.92 2.87
CA ALA A 22 -11.24 -12.74 4.02
C ALA A 22 -11.31 -12.01 5.38
N GLY A 23 -11.67 -10.72 5.40
CA GLY A 23 -11.90 -9.96 6.64
C GLY A 23 -10.81 -8.93 7.00
N SER A 24 -9.78 -8.75 6.18
CA SER A 24 -8.80 -7.68 6.38
C SER A 24 -9.44 -6.30 6.23
N ARG A 25 -9.01 -5.35 7.07
CA ARG A 25 -9.54 -3.97 7.09
C ARG A 25 -8.45 -2.89 7.19
N PHE A 26 -7.20 -3.28 7.20
CA PHE A 26 -6.04 -2.40 7.10
C PHE A 26 -5.04 -3.01 6.13
N PHE A 27 -4.65 -2.27 5.11
CA PHE A 27 -3.77 -2.76 4.04
C PHE A 27 -2.59 -1.82 3.89
N GLU A 28 -1.41 -2.26 4.29
CA GLU A 28 -0.18 -1.59 3.87
C GLU A 28 0.16 -2.10 2.47
N VAL A 29 -0.07 -1.24 1.47
CA VAL A 29 0.20 -1.62 0.08
C VAL A 29 1.70 -1.77 -0.17
N LYS A 30 2.08 -2.64 -1.11
CA LYS A 30 3.48 -2.98 -1.37
C LYS A 30 4.29 -1.71 -1.63
N THR A 31 5.44 -1.61 -0.99
CA THR A 31 6.34 -0.45 -1.04
C THR A 31 6.71 -0.07 -2.47
N VAL A 32 6.58 1.20 -2.82
CA VAL A 32 7.10 1.78 -4.06
C VAL A 32 8.39 2.56 -3.78
N GLN A 33 9.24 2.66 -4.79
CA GLN A 33 10.47 3.44 -4.72
C GLN A 33 10.85 4.00 -6.10
N VAL A 34 11.92 4.79 -6.14
CA VAL A 34 12.38 5.43 -7.38
C VAL A 34 12.86 4.44 -8.44
N MET A 35 13.44 3.30 -8.04
CA MET A 35 13.79 2.22 -8.95
C MET A 35 12.55 1.42 -9.33
N ASP A 36 12.42 1.10 -10.58
CA ASP A 36 11.36 0.20 -11.05
C ASP A 36 11.75 -1.28 -10.92
N GLY A 37 10.80 -2.18 -11.20
CA GLY A 37 11.01 -3.61 -11.03
C GLY A 37 12.13 -4.17 -11.92
N GLU A 38 12.34 -3.63 -13.12
CA GLU A 38 13.42 -4.06 -14.00
C GLU A 38 14.79 -3.61 -13.47
N GLU A 39 14.90 -2.38 -12.98
CA GLU A 39 16.12 -1.86 -12.35
C GLU A 39 16.43 -2.65 -11.07
N LEU A 40 15.41 -2.87 -10.24
CA LEU A 40 15.52 -3.60 -8.99
C LEU A 40 16.00 -5.05 -9.22
N SER A 41 15.46 -5.74 -10.22
CA SER A 41 15.81 -7.12 -10.54
C SER A 41 17.28 -7.29 -10.95
N LYS A 42 17.95 -6.22 -11.39
CA LYS A 42 19.38 -6.22 -11.70
C LYS A 42 20.25 -6.03 -10.46
N CYS A 43 19.70 -5.44 -9.40
CA CYS A 43 20.45 -5.05 -8.19
C CYS A 43 20.36 -6.09 -7.07
N VAL A 44 19.34 -6.96 -7.09
CA VAL A 44 19.10 -7.93 -6.03
C VAL A 44 19.49 -9.35 -6.43
N SER A 45 19.91 -10.15 -5.44
CA SER A 45 20.25 -11.54 -5.67
C SER A 45 19.00 -12.38 -5.93
N LYS A 46 19.15 -13.38 -6.78
CA LYS A 46 18.10 -14.35 -7.09
C LYS A 46 17.72 -15.18 -5.84
N PRO A 47 16.45 -15.61 -5.70
CA PRO A 47 15.40 -15.47 -6.69
C PRO A 47 14.60 -14.16 -6.51
N CYS A 48 14.64 -13.32 -7.53
CA CYS A 48 13.64 -12.29 -7.74
C CYS A 48 12.63 -12.87 -8.74
N ILE A 49 11.40 -13.07 -8.32
CA ILE A 49 10.37 -13.68 -9.16
C ILE A 49 9.59 -12.55 -9.81
N THR A 50 9.65 -12.48 -11.12
CA THR A 50 8.78 -11.60 -11.89
C THR A 50 7.35 -12.13 -11.76
N ALA A 51 6.52 -11.42 -11.05
CA ALA A 51 5.14 -11.83 -10.82
C ALA A 51 4.21 -10.98 -11.67
N ALA A 52 3.94 -11.45 -12.88
CA ALA A 52 2.93 -10.84 -13.73
C ALA A 52 1.51 -11.19 -13.28
N ASP A 53 1.32 -12.37 -12.71
CA ASP A 53 -0.01 -12.90 -12.42
C ASP A 53 -0.30 -13.08 -10.94
N GLU A 54 0.62 -13.66 -10.17
CA GLU A 54 0.35 -14.06 -8.78
C GLU A 54 1.07 -13.22 -7.76
N CYS A 55 1.90 -12.29 -8.19
CA CYS A 55 2.58 -11.35 -7.32
C CYS A 55 3.36 -12.02 -6.19
N TYR A 56 4.27 -12.88 -6.58
CA TYR A 56 5.09 -13.60 -5.63
C TYR A 56 6.54 -13.17 -5.74
N ASN A 57 6.93 -12.19 -4.94
CA ASN A 57 8.32 -11.79 -4.86
C ASN A 57 8.83 -11.76 -3.42
N CYS A 58 10.12 -11.87 -3.26
CA CYS A 58 10.81 -11.83 -1.97
C CYS A 58 11.49 -10.48 -1.71
N GLU A 59 11.22 -9.48 -2.54
CA GLU A 59 11.96 -8.23 -2.52
C GLU A 59 11.26 -7.13 -1.71
N TRP A 60 11.99 -6.07 -1.47
CA TRP A 60 11.58 -4.96 -0.59
C TRP A 60 10.52 -4.07 -1.21
N SER A 61 10.48 -4.00 -2.53
CA SER A 61 9.61 -3.11 -3.28
C SER A 61 8.81 -3.86 -4.32
N THR A 62 7.84 -3.17 -4.94
CA THR A 62 7.10 -3.72 -6.05
C THR A 62 7.99 -3.96 -7.27
N GLU A 63 7.76 -5.04 -8.03
CA GLU A 63 8.35 -5.26 -9.35
C GLU A 63 7.64 -4.47 -10.44
N LEU A 64 6.47 -3.92 -10.15
CA LEU A 64 5.73 -3.09 -11.08
C LEU A 64 6.41 -1.73 -11.25
N TYR A 65 6.22 -1.11 -12.40
CA TYR A 65 6.46 0.33 -12.51
C TYR A 65 5.55 1.09 -11.56
N VAL A 66 6.00 2.22 -11.04
CA VAL A 66 5.22 3.00 -10.05
C VAL A 66 3.81 3.33 -10.54
N PRO A 67 3.58 3.73 -11.81
CA PRO A 67 2.22 3.94 -12.32
C PRO A 67 1.37 2.68 -12.37
N GLN A 68 1.97 1.50 -12.61
CA GLN A 68 1.25 0.23 -12.58
C GLN A 68 0.83 -0.14 -11.15
N ALA A 69 1.75 0.00 -10.18
CA ALA A 69 1.43 -0.21 -8.77
C ALA A 69 0.30 0.71 -8.30
N PHE A 70 0.38 1.99 -8.66
CA PHE A 70 -0.68 2.96 -8.42
C PHE A 70 -2.04 2.50 -8.98
N ALA A 71 -2.05 2.05 -10.23
CA ALA A 71 -3.27 1.57 -10.88
C ALA A 71 -3.86 0.34 -10.15
N GLU A 72 -3.01 -0.60 -9.71
CA GLU A 72 -3.47 -1.76 -8.94
C GLU A 72 -4.10 -1.35 -7.60
N TYR A 73 -3.52 -0.38 -6.89
CA TYR A 73 -4.04 0.07 -5.61
C TYR A 73 -5.36 0.84 -5.74
N VAL A 74 -5.49 1.67 -6.77
CA VAL A 74 -6.75 2.38 -7.07
C VAL A 74 -7.86 1.37 -7.46
N LYS A 75 -7.55 0.40 -8.32
CA LYS A 75 -8.50 -0.68 -8.68
C LYS A 75 -8.94 -1.48 -7.47
N ALA A 76 -7.99 -1.85 -6.60
CA ALA A 76 -8.30 -2.58 -5.38
C ALA A 76 -9.20 -1.77 -4.44
N TRP A 77 -8.89 -0.49 -4.23
CA TRP A 77 -9.73 0.41 -3.43
C TRP A 77 -11.15 0.47 -3.95
N PHE A 78 -11.30 0.75 -5.24
CA PHE A 78 -12.60 0.87 -5.90
C PHE A 78 -13.39 -0.44 -5.81
N ALA A 79 -12.75 -1.57 -6.13
CA ALA A 79 -13.39 -2.89 -6.04
C ALA A 79 -13.81 -3.24 -4.60
N CYS A 80 -12.99 -2.94 -3.60
CA CYS A 80 -13.35 -3.16 -2.20
C CYS A 80 -14.58 -2.34 -1.78
N LYS A 81 -14.72 -1.09 -2.28
CA LYS A 81 -15.94 -0.28 -2.06
C LYS A 81 -17.18 -0.93 -2.67
N LEU A 82 -17.07 -1.42 -3.92
CA LEU A 82 -18.18 -2.13 -4.57
C LEU A 82 -18.56 -3.40 -3.80
N LEU A 83 -17.59 -4.22 -3.43
CA LEU A 83 -17.80 -5.47 -2.69
C LEU A 83 -18.36 -5.23 -1.28
N ALA A 84 -17.92 -4.17 -0.60
CA ALA A 84 -18.48 -3.79 0.69
C ALA A 84 -20.00 -3.61 0.61
N LYS A 85 -20.46 -2.87 -0.42
CA LYS A 85 -21.88 -2.60 -0.64
C LYS A 85 -22.63 -3.82 -1.15
N GLU A 86 -22.10 -4.48 -2.17
CA GLU A 86 -22.77 -5.59 -2.84
C GLU A 86 -22.93 -6.81 -1.95
N LEU A 87 -21.85 -7.20 -1.27
CA LEU A 87 -21.80 -8.40 -0.45
C LEU A 87 -22.03 -8.13 1.06
N GLU A 88 -22.32 -6.88 1.44
CA GLU A 88 -22.54 -6.47 2.84
C GLU A 88 -21.37 -6.88 3.76
N LEU A 89 -20.13 -6.70 3.28
CA LEU A 89 -18.94 -7.08 4.02
C LEU A 89 -18.53 -6.08 5.13
N GLY A 90 -19.46 -5.26 5.57
CA GLY A 90 -19.28 -4.22 6.57
C GLY A 90 -19.39 -2.81 5.99
N ASP A 91 -18.97 -1.82 6.79
CA ASP A 91 -18.98 -0.43 6.37
C ASP A 91 -18.04 -0.20 5.18
N PRO A 92 -18.53 0.35 4.05
CA PRO A 92 -17.68 0.71 2.92
C PRO A 92 -16.52 1.66 3.28
N ASP A 93 -16.66 2.44 4.34
CA ASP A 93 -15.60 3.32 4.85
C ASP A 93 -14.83 2.72 6.04
N GLY A 94 -15.14 1.48 6.40
CA GLY A 94 -14.56 0.76 7.54
C GLY A 94 -13.21 0.10 7.27
N PHE A 95 -12.49 0.41 6.19
CA PHE A 95 -11.17 -0.10 5.89
C PHE A 95 -10.19 1.00 5.46
N VAL A 96 -8.91 0.75 5.61
CA VAL A 96 -7.84 1.70 5.37
C VAL A 96 -6.81 1.10 4.41
N PHE A 97 -6.42 1.89 3.41
CA PHE A 97 -5.20 1.67 2.66
C PHE A 97 -4.12 2.60 3.21
N ASN A 98 -2.95 2.06 3.48
CA ASN A 98 -1.78 2.78 3.93
C ASN A 98 -0.68 2.65 2.87
N MET A 99 -0.20 3.77 2.36
CA MET A 99 0.92 3.78 1.42
C MET A 99 2.19 3.26 2.07
N SER A 100 3.12 2.77 1.27
CA SER A 100 4.47 2.46 1.71
C SER A 100 5.48 2.94 0.68
N VAL A 101 6.48 3.69 1.11
CA VAL A 101 7.56 4.21 0.27
C VAL A 101 8.91 3.88 0.87
N GLY A 102 9.89 3.74 0.00
CA GLY A 102 11.27 3.47 0.39
C GLY A 102 12.27 4.25 -0.45
N TYR A 103 13.58 4.00 -0.22
CA TYR A 103 14.72 4.69 -0.80
C TYR A 103 15.14 5.92 0.02
N ASP A 104 15.90 6.85 -0.57
CA ASP A 104 16.31 8.09 0.08
C ASP A 104 15.30 9.23 -0.12
N LEU A 105 15.47 10.34 0.58
CA LEU A 105 14.58 11.50 0.45
C LEU A 105 14.49 12.00 -0.99
N LYS A 106 15.60 12.06 -1.72
CA LYS A 106 15.62 12.51 -3.12
C LYS A 106 14.81 11.58 -4.02
N GLY A 107 14.86 10.27 -3.78
CA GLY A 107 14.07 9.27 -4.49
C GLY A 107 12.58 9.44 -4.19
N ILE A 108 12.22 9.64 -2.93
CA ILE A 108 10.83 9.89 -2.51
C ILE A 108 10.30 11.19 -3.11
N GLN A 109 11.13 12.22 -3.23
CA GLN A 109 10.78 13.48 -3.87
C GLN A 109 10.83 13.43 -5.41
N SER A 110 11.19 12.31 -6.02
CA SER A 110 11.20 12.18 -7.47
C SER A 110 9.79 12.38 -8.06
N PRO A 111 9.68 12.95 -9.28
CA PRO A 111 8.36 13.22 -9.87
C PRO A 111 7.44 12.00 -9.95
N LYS A 112 7.99 10.79 -10.17
CA LYS A 112 7.18 9.57 -10.25
C LYS A 112 6.66 9.10 -8.89
N VAL A 113 7.42 9.22 -7.82
CA VAL A 113 6.97 8.86 -6.47
C VAL A 113 6.07 9.96 -5.91
N ASP A 114 6.36 11.21 -6.21
CA ASP A 114 5.50 12.33 -5.86
C ASP A 114 4.12 12.20 -6.51
N ALA A 115 4.05 11.90 -7.80
CA ALA A 115 2.79 11.66 -8.50
C ALA A 115 1.99 10.48 -7.91
N TYR A 116 2.68 9.43 -7.46
CA TYR A 116 2.06 8.32 -6.75
C TYR A 116 1.43 8.78 -5.44
N ILE A 117 2.16 9.51 -4.61
CA ILE A 117 1.67 10.02 -3.32
C ILE A 117 0.44 10.92 -3.52
N GLU A 118 0.53 11.90 -4.41
CA GLU A 118 -0.58 12.82 -4.66
C GLU A 118 -1.79 12.12 -5.29
N GLY A 119 -1.56 11.17 -6.20
CA GLY A 119 -2.63 10.36 -6.78
C GLY A 119 -3.33 9.46 -5.76
N MET A 120 -2.61 8.91 -4.79
CA MET A 120 -3.22 8.13 -3.69
C MET A 120 -4.01 9.03 -2.71
N LYS A 121 -3.59 10.27 -2.53
CA LYS A 121 -4.36 11.26 -1.74
C LYS A 121 -5.65 11.66 -2.45
N ASP A 122 -5.61 11.79 -3.77
CA ASP A 122 -6.78 12.08 -4.60
C ASP A 122 -6.60 11.51 -6.01
N ALA A 123 -7.28 10.41 -6.27
CA ALA A 123 -7.25 9.72 -7.56
C ALA A 123 -8.22 10.31 -8.60
N SER A 124 -9.06 11.28 -8.25
CA SER A 124 -10.18 11.77 -9.08
C SER A 124 -9.79 12.22 -10.49
N GLY A 125 -8.59 12.82 -10.63
CA GLY A 125 -8.07 13.29 -11.92
C GLY A 125 -7.35 12.24 -12.77
N THR A 126 -7.24 11.00 -12.31
CA THR A 126 -6.44 9.95 -12.94
C THR A 126 -7.24 9.14 -13.96
N GLU A 127 -6.53 8.57 -14.94
CA GLU A 127 -7.14 7.71 -15.95
C GLU A 127 -7.74 6.44 -15.33
N VAL A 128 -6.99 5.77 -14.46
CA VAL A 128 -7.45 4.55 -13.80
C VAL A 128 -8.72 4.76 -12.97
N TRP A 129 -8.87 5.93 -12.34
CA TRP A 129 -10.11 6.26 -11.62
C TRP A 129 -11.31 6.35 -12.58
N ARG A 130 -11.14 7.04 -13.71
CA ARG A 130 -12.18 7.12 -14.74
C ARG A 130 -12.53 5.75 -15.30
N GLU A 131 -11.52 4.92 -15.60
CA GLU A 131 -11.75 3.54 -16.06
C GLU A 131 -12.59 2.73 -15.06
N CYS A 132 -12.29 2.81 -13.77
CA CYS A 132 -13.06 2.15 -12.72
C CYS A 132 -14.51 2.66 -12.66
N MET A 133 -14.70 3.97 -12.71
CA MET A 133 -16.02 4.59 -12.71
C MET A 133 -16.84 4.18 -13.94
N ASP A 134 -16.24 4.30 -15.13
CA ASP A 134 -16.90 4.00 -16.41
C ASP A 134 -17.27 2.50 -16.46
N TRP A 135 -16.37 1.63 -16.01
CA TRP A 135 -16.65 0.20 -15.95
C TRP A 135 -17.82 -0.11 -15.00
N ALA A 136 -17.83 0.46 -13.80
CA ALA A 136 -18.89 0.20 -12.84
C ALA A 136 -20.25 0.71 -13.34
N LEU A 137 -20.29 1.92 -13.89
CA LEU A 137 -21.51 2.51 -14.46
C LEU A 137 -22.04 1.72 -15.67
N ALA A 138 -21.16 1.17 -16.51
CA ALA A 138 -21.54 0.36 -17.67
C ALA A 138 -21.99 -1.06 -17.30
N ASN A 139 -21.77 -1.52 -16.06
CA ASN A 139 -22.08 -2.86 -15.61
C ASN A 139 -23.02 -2.89 -14.36
N LEU A 140 -23.84 -1.86 -14.19
CA LEU A 140 -24.78 -1.78 -13.05
C LEU A 140 -25.75 -2.95 -13.01
N ASP A 141 -26.10 -3.53 -14.17
CA ASP A 141 -26.95 -4.71 -14.29
C ASP A 141 -26.39 -5.99 -13.66
N ARG A 142 -25.09 -6.00 -13.32
CA ARG A 142 -24.42 -7.12 -12.62
C ARG A 142 -24.53 -7.05 -11.10
N PHE A 143 -25.03 -5.95 -10.56
CA PHE A 143 -25.13 -5.71 -9.14
C PHE A 143 -26.58 -5.74 -8.69
N GLU A 144 -26.80 -6.22 -7.46
CA GLU A 144 -28.12 -6.20 -6.83
C GLU A 144 -28.30 -4.99 -5.89
N LYS A 145 -27.21 -4.53 -5.26
CA LYS A 145 -27.22 -3.50 -4.22
C LYS A 145 -26.43 -2.24 -4.57
N VAL A 146 -25.53 -2.34 -5.53
CA VAL A 146 -24.77 -1.20 -6.04
C VAL A 146 -25.58 -0.52 -7.14
N ASP A 147 -25.88 0.75 -6.94
CA ASP A 147 -26.57 1.62 -7.91
C ASP A 147 -25.65 2.75 -8.40
N GLU A 148 -26.14 3.52 -9.38
CA GLU A 148 -25.39 4.66 -9.95
C GLU A 148 -25.03 5.70 -8.87
N ALA A 149 -25.93 5.98 -7.95
CA ALA A 149 -25.72 6.98 -6.90
C ALA A 149 -24.58 6.55 -5.97
N TYR A 150 -24.54 5.26 -5.61
CA TYR A 150 -23.44 4.70 -4.81
C TYR A 150 -22.11 4.78 -5.55
N VAL A 151 -22.06 4.35 -6.81
CA VAL A 151 -20.83 4.38 -7.62
C VAL A 151 -20.27 5.81 -7.70
N ARG A 152 -21.13 6.80 -8.00
CA ARG A 152 -20.71 8.21 -8.06
C ARG A 152 -20.32 8.80 -6.70
N GLY A 153 -20.76 8.19 -5.62
CA GLY A 153 -20.42 8.59 -4.24
C GLY A 153 -19.14 7.96 -3.70
N ILE A 154 -18.50 7.03 -4.42
CA ILE A 154 -17.24 6.43 -3.98
C ILE A 154 -16.15 7.52 -3.90
N THR A 155 -15.51 7.61 -2.74
CA THR A 155 -14.45 8.60 -2.52
C THR A 155 -13.17 8.26 -3.29
N PRO A 156 -12.58 9.23 -4.02
CA PRO A 156 -11.30 9.05 -4.69
C PRO A 156 -10.09 9.17 -3.75
N HIS A 157 -10.30 9.49 -2.48
CA HIS A 157 -9.25 9.60 -1.47
C HIS A 157 -8.85 8.20 -0.98
N VAL A 158 -7.88 7.60 -1.67
CA VAL A 158 -7.46 6.21 -1.44
C VAL A 158 -6.69 6.08 -0.13
N SER A 159 -5.79 7.02 0.17
CA SER A 159 -5.00 6.99 1.39
C SER A 159 -4.58 8.39 1.87
N ASN A 160 -4.60 8.58 3.18
CA ASN A 160 -4.06 9.76 3.87
C ASN A 160 -2.90 9.39 4.83
N SER A 161 -2.38 8.17 4.71
CA SER A 161 -1.30 7.67 5.57
C SER A 161 -0.23 6.94 4.77
N ILE A 162 0.99 6.93 5.31
CA ILE A 162 2.15 6.39 4.63
C ILE A 162 3.12 5.77 5.63
N THR A 163 3.72 4.64 5.27
CA THR A 163 4.84 4.05 5.99
C THR A 163 6.15 4.39 5.28
N GLU A 164 7.08 4.99 6.01
CA GLU A 164 8.47 5.06 5.62
C GLU A 164 9.13 3.69 5.86
N SER A 165 9.52 3.03 4.76
CA SER A 165 10.09 1.68 4.75
C SER A 165 11.53 1.71 4.20
N THR A 166 12.40 2.47 4.85
CA THR A 166 13.78 2.74 4.41
C THR A 166 14.85 2.18 5.35
N LEU A 167 14.47 1.34 6.29
CA LEU A 167 15.34 0.92 7.40
C LEU A 167 16.63 0.20 6.98
N HIS A 168 16.68 -0.40 5.79
CA HIS A 168 17.84 -1.14 5.31
C HIS A 168 18.91 -0.18 4.75
N GLY A 169 19.83 0.24 5.63
CA GLY A 169 20.97 1.07 5.24
C GLY A 169 20.70 2.58 5.19
N CYS A 170 19.54 3.03 5.62
CA CYS A 170 19.24 4.46 5.71
C CYS A 170 19.75 5.01 7.05
N PRO A 171 20.57 6.09 7.07
CA PRO A 171 21.02 6.71 8.31
C PRO A 171 19.87 7.34 9.11
N PRO A 172 19.94 7.41 10.45
CA PRO A 172 18.87 7.97 11.28
C PRO A 172 18.47 9.40 10.91
N ASP A 173 19.42 10.25 10.54
CA ASP A 173 19.15 11.62 10.11
C ASP A 173 18.43 11.71 8.76
N GLU A 174 18.63 10.74 7.88
CA GLU A 174 17.85 10.62 6.65
C GLU A 174 16.41 10.19 6.93
N ILE A 175 16.22 9.21 7.83
CA ILE A 175 14.88 8.79 8.27
C ILE A 175 14.12 9.97 8.87
N GLU A 176 14.77 10.77 9.75
CA GLU A 176 14.15 11.96 10.32
C GLU A 176 13.73 12.98 9.25
N ARG A 177 14.58 13.20 8.24
CA ARG A 177 14.27 14.12 7.12
C ARG A 177 13.12 13.63 6.27
N ILE A 178 13.07 12.33 5.97
CA ILE A 178 11.98 11.71 5.21
C ILE A 178 10.67 11.82 6.00
N ALA A 179 10.67 11.41 7.26
CA ALA A 179 9.48 11.50 8.11
C ALA A 179 8.98 12.95 8.23
N THR A 180 9.89 13.90 8.43
CA THR A 180 9.56 15.33 8.47
C THR A 180 8.90 15.79 7.17
N TYR A 181 9.49 15.46 6.01
CA TYR A 181 8.93 15.79 4.70
C TYR A 181 7.51 15.22 4.51
N LEU A 182 7.32 13.95 4.83
CA LEU A 182 6.01 13.29 4.67
C LEU A 182 4.93 13.91 5.59
N ILE A 183 5.31 14.31 6.80
CA ILE A 183 4.39 14.95 7.75
C ILE A 183 4.11 16.39 7.35
N THR A 184 5.14 17.20 7.10
CA THR A 184 5.00 18.66 6.98
C THR A 184 4.65 19.12 5.57
N GLU A 185 5.30 18.52 4.54
CA GLU A 185 5.11 18.92 3.14
C GLU A 185 3.98 18.15 2.48
N LYS A 186 3.87 16.84 2.79
CA LYS A 186 2.82 15.98 2.23
C LYS A 186 1.55 15.93 3.06
N ASN A 187 1.61 16.38 4.30
CA ASN A 187 0.47 16.36 5.24
C ASN A 187 -0.14 14.97 5.41
N LEU A 188 0.73 13.96 5.61
CA LEU A 188 0.35 12.57 5.77
C LEU A 188 0.53 12.08 7.20
N ASN A 189 -0.37 11.21 7.64
CA ASN A 189 -0.15 10.40 8.83
C ASN A 189 0.98 9.42 8.54
N THR A 190 2.14 9.63 9.16
CA THR A 190 3.37 8.92 8.81
C THR A 190 3.73 7.89 9.87
N TYR A 191 4.01 6.68 9.42
CA TYR A 191 4.57 5.59 10.20
C TYR A 191 6.02 5.37 9.80
N VAL A 192 6.89 5.12 10.77
CA VAL A 192 8.27 4.69 10.52
C VAL A 192 8.36 3.19 10.83
N LYS A 193 8.74 2.41 9.82
CA LYS A 193 8.94 0.97 10.00
C LYS A 193 10.26 0.73 10.71
N CYS A 194 10.18 0.18 11.92
CA CYS A 194 11.32 -0.05 12.78
C CYS A 194 11.67 -1.53 12.89
N ASN A 195 12.97 -1.81 13.07
CA ASN A 195 13.42 -3.14 13.39
C ASN A 195 12.98 -3.50 14.83
N PRO A 196 12.51 -4.73 15.09
CA PRO A 196 12.14 -5.17 16.45
C PRO A 196 13.24 -5.00 17.49
N THR A 197 14.50 -5.00 17.08
CA THR A 197 15.66 -4.84 17.97
C THR A 197 16.14 -3.38 18.11
N LEU A 198 15.37 -2.39 17.63
CA LEU A 198 15.74 -0.97 17.66
C LEU A 198 16.14 -0.47 19.06
N LEU A 199 15.47 -0.97 20.10
CA LEU A 199 15.74 -0.59 21.48
C LEU A 199 16.82 -1.46 22.16
N GLY A 200 17.54 -2.28 21.38
CA GLY A 200 18.61 -3.14 21.84
C GLY A 200 18.16 -4.52 22.31
N TYR A 201 19.14 -5.42 22.44
CA TYR A 201 18.90 -6.82 22.78
C TYR A 201 18.14 -7.00 24.11
N GLU A 202 18.56 -6.32 25.15
CA GLU A 202 17.98 -6.47 26.49
C GLU A 202 16.49 -6.09 26.52
N PHE A 203 16.12 -5.01 25.84
CA PHE A 203 14.73 -4.60 25.71
C PHE A 203 13.92 -5.62 24.92
N ALA A 204 14.43 -6.06 23.77
CA ALA A 204 13.75 -7.03 22.91
C ALA A 204 13.55 -8.36 23.65
N ARG A 205 14.60 -8.87 24.32
CA ARG A 205 14.55 -10.11 25.10
C ARG A 205 13.52 -10.03 26.23
N LYS A 206 13.60 -8.97 27.04
CA LYS A 206 12.64 -8.76 28.15
C LYS A 206 11.19 -8.67 27.65
N THR A 207 10.97 -8.05 26.51
CA THR A 207 9.61 -7.93 25.91
C THR A 207 9.11 -9.30 25.47
N LEU A 208 9.94 -10.07 24.76
CA LEU A 208 9.59 -11.41 24.27
C LEU A 208 9.35 -12.39 25.43
N ASP A 209 10.18 -12.36 26.46
CA ASP A 209 9.98 -13.14 27.68
C ASP A 209 8.66 -12.81 28.38
N GLY A 210 8.35 -11.51 28.48
CA GLY A 210 7.07 -11.03 29.03
C GLY A 210 5.83 -11.45 28.25
N LEU A 211 6.00 -11.74 26.95
CA LEU A 211 4.95 -12.27 26.06
C LEU A 211 4.90 -13.81 26.04
N GLY A 212 5.82 -14.49 26.76
CA GLY A 212 5.88 -15.95 26.85
C GLY A 212 6.68 -16.64 25.73
N TYR A 213 7.53 -15.91 25.01
CA TYR A 213 8.43 -16.47 23.99
C TYR A 213 9.78 -16.84 24.60
N ASP A 214 9.84 -17.99 25.23
CA ASP A 214 11.04 -18.48 25.94
C ASP A 214 12.03 -19.24 25.04
N TYR A 215 11.65 -19.50 23.81
CA TYR A 215 12.39 -20.31 22.81
C TYR A 215 13.13 -19.49 21.73
N ILE A 216 13.18 -18.17 21.84
CA ILE A 216 13.85 -17.26 20.89
C ILE A 216 15.23 -16.86 21.40
#